data_1a4145276d59e70d83ce4ac8eebb2720
#
_entry.id   1a4145276d59e70d83ce4ac8eebb2720
#
_cell.length_a   1.000
_cell.length_b   1.000
_cell.length_c   1.000
_cell.angle_alpha   90.00
_cell.angle_beta   90.00
_cell.angle_gamma   90.00
#
_symmetry.space_group_name_H-M   'P 1'
#
loop_
_entity.id
_entity.type
_entity.pdbx_description
1 polymer ?
#
loop_
_entity_poly.entity_id
_entity_poly.type
_entity_poly.pdbx_seq_one_letter_code
_entity_poly.pdbx_strand_id
1 'polypeptide(L)'
;MTTKSRIPNITRAESENQTTGFAKVFGFLREQLLESRIRTGDRLLPERELALQLGVSRPIVREGLRALSMMGVVEIRERVGTVVRQPDVSVLGDVFAFSLAQAPDALDDVMQARIALECQAIRLACQRATTADIERMRAALDVIEATVDDAAGGALADFEFHQAIVRSSKSDTLIQLHGAMAAMLTRSHRDRRHLVGEHKDESIKRTVVEDHHLLLEMVIAGDEDAADQALRKHFRIGDELRRQKAIAPRKAPATPAAPPTVKKPRKAKATP
;
A
#
# COMPACT_ATOMS: atom_id res chain seq x y z
N MET A 1 -1.00 1.99 -43.98
CA MET A 1 -0.46 0.62 -43.70
C MET A 1 -0.64 0.36 -42.21
N THR A 2 -1.71 -0.33 -41.84
CA THR A 2 -2.07 -0.64 -40.45
C THR A 2 -1.53 -2.01 -40.11
N THR A 3 -0.50 -2.05 -39.30
CA THR A 3 0.09 -3.29 -38.76
C THR A 3 -0.87 -3.90 -37.74
N LYS A 4 -1.63 -4.92 -38.18
CA LYS A 4 -2.41 -5.74 -37.22
C LYS A 4 -1.42 -6.58 -36.41
N SER A 5 -1.28 -6.25 -35.12
CA SER A 5 -0.63 -7.13 -34.14
C SER A 5 -1.37 -8.47 -34.11
N ARG A 6 -0.73 -9.54 -34.54
CA ARG A 6 -1.23 -10.92 -34.37
C ARG A 6 -0.89 -11.36 -32.96
N ILE A 7 -1.85 -11.29 -32.05
CA ILE A 7 -1.80 -12.04 -30.80
C ILE A 7 -1.91 -13.51 -31.16
N PRO A 8 -0.97 -14.40 -30.78
CA PRO A 8 -1.08 -15.81 -31.06
C PRO A 8 -2.34 -16.39 -30.41
N ASN A 9 -3.17 -17.09 -31.18
CA ASN A 9 -4.32 -17.80 -30.65
C ASN A 9 -3.81 -18.97 -29.78
N ILE A 10 -3.89 -18.80 -28.47
CA ILE A 10 -3.79 -19.91 -27.50
C ILE A 10 -5.07 -20.73 -27.69
N THR A 11 -4.96 -22.00 -27.98
CA THR A 11 -6.15 -22.86 -28.14
C THR A 11 -6.86 -22.95 -26.77
N ARG A 12 -8.20 -22.93 -26.77
CA ARG A 12 -9.04 -22.98 -25.58
C ARG A 12 -8.70 -24.19 -24.69
N ALA A 13 -8.35 -25.32 -25.28
CA ALA A 13 -7.93 -26.55 -24.58
C ALA A 13 -6.58 -26.41 -23.84
N GLU A 14 -5.61 -25.66 -24.41
CA GLU A 14 -4.34 -25.39 -23.75
C GLU A 14 -4.50 -24.43 -22.58
N SER A 15 -5.36 -23.42 -22.71
CA SER A 15 -5.71 -22.48 -21.63
C SER A 15 -6.42 -23.18 -20.46
N GLU A 16 -7.39 -24.04 -20.75
CA GLU A 16 -8.13 -24.82 -19.73
C GLU A 16 -7.21 -25.80 -18.99
N ASN A 17 -6.29 -26.45 -19.69
CA ASN A 17 -5.35 -27.41 -19.08
C ASN A 17 -4.28 -26.71 -18.23
N GLN A 18 -3.80 -25.54 -18.63
CA GLN A 18 -2.86 -24.71 -17.84
C GLN A 18 -3.53 -24.16 -16.57
N THR A 19 -4.75 -23.66 -16.67
CA THR A 19 -5.52 -23.13 -15.53
C THR A 19 -5.78 -24.23 -14.51
N THR A 20 -6.17 -25.45 -14.98
CA THR A 20 -6.38 -26.60 -14.12
C THR A 20 -5.09 -27.06 -13.46
N GLY A 21 -3.97 -27.04 -14.20
CA GLY A 21 -2.68 -27.44 -13.69
C GLY A 21 -2.12 -26.48 -12.64
N PHE A 22 -2.23 -25.15 -12.86
CA PHE A 22 -1.88 -24.14 -11.86
C PHE A 22 -2.71 -24.30 -10.59
N ALA A 23 -4.03 -24.47 -10.73
CA ALA A 23 -4.93 -24.67 -9.60
C ALA A 23 -4.55 -25.88 -8.73
N LYS A 24 -4.05 -26.96 -9.34
CA LYS A 24 -3.54 -28.13 -8.61
C LYS A 24 -2.28 -27.82 -7.81
N VAL A 25 -1.30 -27.12 -8.40
CA VAL A 25 -0.06 -26.72 -7.70
C VAL A 25 -0.37 -25.78 -6.56
N PHE A 26 -1.21 -24.77 -6.81
CA PHE A 26 -1.63 -23.79 -5.81
C PHE A 26 -2.42 -24.45 -4.67
N GLY A 27 -3.41 -25.28 -5.01
CA GLY A 27 -4.25 -25.99 -4.05
C GLY A 27 -3.44 -26.90 -3.15
N PHE A 28 -2.49 -27.66 -3.72
CA PHE A 28 -1.58 -28.50 -2.96
C PHE A 28 -0.77 -27.70 -1.94
N LEU A 29 -0.08 -26.64 -2.38
CA LEU A 29 0.74 -25.84 -1.47
C LEU A 29 -0.09 -25.16 -0.39
N ARG A 30 -1.27 -24.62 -0.76
CA ARG A 30 -2.20 -24.05 0.22
C ARG A 30 -2.59 -25.07 1.30
N GLU A 31 -2.96 -26.28 0.90
CA GLU A 31 -3.32 -27.35 1.84
C GLU A 31 -2.14 -27.71 2.75
N GLN A 32 -0.95 -27.91 2.18
CA GLN A 32 0.25 -28.25 2.97
C GLN A 32 0.59 -27.17 4.01
N LEU A 33 0.41 -25.89 3.65
CA LEU A 33 0.65 -24.76 4.56
C LEU A 33 -0.44 -24.68 5.64
N LEU A 34 -1.72 -24.77 5.27
CA LEU A 34 -2.84 -24.68 6.22
C LEU A 34 -2.82 -25.83 7.24
N GLU A 35 -2.43 -27.02 6.82
CA GLU A 35 -2.30 -28.18 7.69
C GLU A 35 -0.96 -28.25 8.42
N SER A 36 -0.12 -27.20 8.30
CA SER A 36 1.20 -27.10 8.92
C SER A 36 2.15 -28.28 8.58
N ARG A 37 1.91 -28.94 7.45
CA ARG A 37 2.79 -30.02 6.95
C ARG A 37 4.08 -29.45 6.34
N ILE A 38 4.05 -28.22 5.85
CA ILE A 38 5.20 -27.43 5.45
C ILE A 38 5.15 -26.08 6.13
N ARG A 39 6.33 -25.49 6.39
CA ARG A 39 6.50 -24.22 7.11
C ARG A 39 7.42 -23.30 6.33
N THR A 40 7.41 -22.03 6.69
CA THR A 40 8.39 -21.06 6.19
C THR A 40 9.82 -21.58 6.45
N GLY A 41 10.64 -21.58 5.43
CA GLY A 41 12.01 -22.10 5.43
C GLY A 41 12.13 -23.52 4.89
N ASP A 42 11.04 -24.29 4.82
CA ASP A 42 11.09 -25.67 4.31
C ASP A 42 11.35 -25.68 2.81
N ARG A 43 12.08 -26.67 2.37
CA ARG A 43 12.33 -26.94 0.97
C ARG A 43 11.24 -27.83 0.39
N LEU A 44 10.68 -27.39 -0.73
CA LEU A 44 9.74 -28.20 -1.48
C LEU A 44 10.43 -29.37 -2.21
N LEU A 45 9.63 -30.38 -2.51
CA LEU A 45 10.06 -31.48 -3.40
C LEU A 45 10.57 -30.93 -4.76
N PRO A 46 11.52 -31.61 -5.39
CA PRO A 46 11.94 -31.26 -6.74
C PRO A 46 10.77 -31.23 -7.74
N GLU A 47 10.82 -30.32 -8.72
CA GLU A 47 9.77 -30.17 -9.76
C GLU A 47 9.31 -31.50 -10.37
N ARG A 48 10.25 -32.46 -10.54
CA ARG A 48 9.93 -33.78 -11.10
C ARG A 48 9.03 -34.58 -10.17
N GLU A 49 9.32 -34.55 -8.89
CA GLU A 49 8.55 -35.28 -7.89
C GLU A 49 7.17 -34.65 -7.67
N LEU A 50 7.10 -33.33 -7.58
CA LEU A 50 5.84 -32.59 -7.54
C LEU A 50 4.97 -32.89 -8.76
N ALA A 51 5.55 -32.96 -9.95
CA ALA A 51 4.83 -33.28 -11.18
C ALA A 51 4.21 -34.67 -11.14
N LEU A 52 4.95 -35.64 -10.62
CA LEU A 52 4.46 -37.03 -10.45
C LEU A 52 3.34 -37.07 -9.39
N GLN A 53 3.53 -36.43 -8.25
CA GLN A 53 2.58 -36.41 -7.13
C GLN A 53 1.25 -35.75 -7.52
N LEU A 54 1.31 -34.64 -8.28
CA LEU A 54 0.15 -33.86 -8.68
C LEU A 54 -0.52 -34.36 -9.97
N GLY A 55 0.10 -35.29 -10.68
CA GLY A 55 -0.38 -35.78 -11.97
C GLY A 55 -0.43 -34.69 -13.04
N VAL A 56 0.59 -33.82 -13.07
CA VAL A 56 0.74 -32.72 -14.05
C VAL A 56 2.11 -32.75 -14.70
N SER A 57 2.29 -32.02 -15.81
CA SER A 57 3.60 -31.91 -16.45
C SER A 57 4.57 -31.01 -15.68
N ARG A 58 5.88 -31.24 -15.81
CA ARG A 58 6.93 -30.40 -15.21
C ARG A 58 6.84 -28.93 -15.61
N PRO A 59 6.56 -28.55 -16.87
CA PRO A 59 6.31 -27.15 -17.21
C PRO A 59 5.19 -26.51 -16.39
N ILE A 60 4.09 -27.20 -16.15
CA ILE A 60 2.96 -26.71 -15.33
C ILE A 60 3.40 -26.46 -13.89
N VAL A 61 4.16 -27.40 -13.30
CA VAL A 61 4.72 -27.20 -11.94
C VAL A 61 5.62 -25.96 -11.92
N ARG A 62 6.50 -25.82 -12.89
CA ARG A 62 7.42 -24.68 -12.98
C ARG A 62 6.69 -23.35 -13.08
N GLU A 63 5.67 -23.25 -13.93
CA GLU A 63 4.87 -22.03 -14.05
C GLU A 63 4.06 -21.77 -12.76
N GLY A 64 3.51 -22.79 -12.13
CA GLY A 64 2.85 -22.66 -10.83
C GLY A 64 3.80 -22.16 -9.73
N LEU A 65 5.01 -22.69 -9.65
CA LEU A 65 6.02 -22.24 -8.69
C LEU A 65 6.52 -20.82 -8.98
N ARG A 66 6.65 -20.43 -10.26
CA ARG A 66 6.98 -19.05 -10.64
C ARG A 66 5.89 -18.06 -10.22
N ALA A 67 4.62 -18.39 -10.47
CA ALA A 67 3.50 -17.56 -10.03
C ALA A 67 3.48 -17.41 -8.51
N LEU A 68 3.67 -18.49 -7.76
CA LEU A 68 3.77 -18.47 -6.30
C LEU A 68 5.01 -17.69 -5.81
N SER A 69 6.10 -17.71 -6.56
CA SER A 69 7.29 -16.90 -6.27
C SER A 69 7.03 -15.41 -6.49
N MET A 70 6.26 -15.03 -7.52
CA MET A 70 5.81 -13.64 -7.71
C MET A 70 4.88 -13.16 -6.58
N MET A 71 4.11 -14.06 -5.99
CA MET A 71 3.27 -13.80 -4.81
C MET A 71 4.06 -13.84 -3.48
N GLY A 72 5.36 -14.09 -3.51
CA GLY A 72 6.19 -14.17 -2.31
C GLY A 72 5.94 -15.42 -1.44
N VAL A 73 5.13 -16.37 -1.90
CA VAL A 73 4.81 -17.62 -1.17
C VAL A 73 6.00 -18.58 -1.16
N VAL A 74 6.78 -18.59 -2.23
CA VAL A 74 7.99 -19.40 -2.37
C VAL A 74 9.12 -18.58 -2.97
N GLU A 75 10.35 -19.03 -2.77
CA GLU A 75 11.55 -18.48 -3.39
C GLU A 75 12.25 -19.59 -4.17
N ILE A 76 12.53 -19.35 -5.45
CA ILE A 76 13.29 -20.29 -6.30
C ILE A 76 14.76 -19.92 -6.21
N ARG A 77 15.56 -20.77 -5.60
CA ARG A 77 17.01 -20.57 -5.41
C ARG A 77 17.81 -21.53 -6.31
N GLU A 78 18.78 -21.00 -7.02
CA GLU A 78 19.69 -21.82 -7.81
C GLU A 78 20.40 -22.86 -6.92
N ARG A 79 20.51 -24.10 -7.41
CA ARG A 79 21.15 -25.24 -6.74
C ARG A 79 20.52 -25.68 -5.42
N VAL A 80 19.66 -24.86 -4.81
CA VAL A 80 18.96 -25.19 -3.56
C VAL A 80 17.57 -25.77 -3.88
N GLY A 81 16.88 -25.22 -4.85
CA GLY A 81 15.50 -25.55 -5.19
C GLY A 81 14.52 -24.50 -4.69
N THR A 82 13.27 -24.88 -4.55
CA THR A 82 12.19 -23.99 -4.11
C THR A 82 12.01 -24.07 -2.60
N VAL A 83 12.03 -22.92 -1.94
CA VAL A 83 11.91 -22.78 -0.47
C VAL A 83 10.63 -22.00 -0.16
N VAL A 84 9.89 -22.44 0.84
CA VAL A 84 8.68 -21.76 1.35
C VAL A 84 9.06 -20.45 2.04
N ARG A 85 8.35 -19.38 1.73
CA ARG A 85 8.52 -18.06 2.35
C ARG A 85 7.25 -17.66 3.07
N GLN A 86 7.38 -16.74 4.01
CA GLN A 86 6.21 -16.00 4.50
C GLN A 86 5.78 -15.03 3.39
N PRO A 87 4.53 -15.10 2.90
CA PRO A 87 4.07 -14.22 1.83
C PRO A 87 4.25 -12.75 2.20
N ASP A 88 4.78 -11.97 1.27
CA ASP A 88 4.78 -10.52 1.38
C ASP A 88 3.45 -9.98 0.85
N VAL A 89 2.61 -9.52 1.75
CA VAL A 89 1.28 -8.99 1.41
C VAL A 89 1.34 -7.61 0.73
N SER A 90 2.51 -6.97 0.64
CA SER A 90 2.68 -5.71 -0.10
C SER A 90 2.28 -5.84 -1.57
N VAL A 91 2.42 -7.05 -2.15
CA VAL A 91 1.93 -7.39 -3.50
C VAL A 91 0.42 -7.12 -3.66
N LEU A 92 -0.37 -7.29 -2.60
CA LEU A 92 -1.80 -6.95 -2.61
C LEU A 92 -2.02 -5.44 -2.73
N GLY A 93 -1.06 -4.62 -2.30
CA GLY A 93 -1.12 -3.17 -2.44
C GLY A 93 -1.22 -2.72 -3.89
N ASP A 94 -0.47 -3.35 -4.80
CA ASP A 94 -0.54 -3.07 -6.23
C ASP A 94 -1.89 -3.50 -6.81
N VAL A 95 -2.42 -4.66 -6.40
CA VAL A 95 -3.74 -5.14 -6.81
C VAL A 95 -4.83 -4.16 -6.36
N PHE A 96 -4.79 -3.70 -5.10
CA PHE A 96 -5.71 -2.68 -4.59
C PHE A 96 -5.54 -1.35 -5.33
N ALA A 97 -4.31 -0.91 -5.59
CA ALA A 97 -4.03 0.32 -6.33
C ALA A 97 -4.65 0.26 -7.74
N PHE A 98 -4.52 -0.85 -8.46
CA PHE A 98 -5.16 -1.05 -9.77
C PHE A 98 -6.69 -1.07 -9.67
N SER A 99 -7.25 -1.76 -8.66
CA SER A 99 -8.70 -1.86 -8.47
C SER A 99 -9.34 -0.50 -8.18
N LEU A 100 -8.64 0.34 -7.43
CA LEU A 100 -9.14 1.66 -6.99
C LEU A 100 -8.68 2.81 -7.90
N ALA A 101 -7.80 2.55 -8.88
CA ALA A 101 -7.25 3.61 -9.74
C ALA A 101 -8.31 4.42 -10.51
N GLN A 102 -9.48 3.84 -10.75
CA GLN A 102 -10.59 4.45 -11.48
C GLN A 102 -11.76 4.85 -10.58
N ALA A 103 -11.69 4.57 -9.27
CA ALA A 103 -12.73 4.95 -8.33
C ALA A 103 -12.59 6.45 -7.97
N PRO A 104 -13.63 7.28 -8.20
CA PRO A 104 -13.55 8.71 -7.95
C PRO A 104 -13.31 9.07 -6.48
N ASP A 105 -13.84 8.26 -5.56
CA ASP A 105 -13.78 8.49 -4.12
C ASP A 105 -12.85 7.51 -3.38
N ALA A 106 -11.88 6.89 -4.10
CA ALA A 106 -11.00 5.86 -3.57
C ALA A 106 -10.25 6.28 -2.29
N LEU A 107 -9.88 7.56 -2.16
CA LEU A 107 -9.19 8.06 -0.96
C LEU A 107 -10.11 8.11 0.26
N ASP A 108 -11.39 8.42 0.09
CA ASP A 108 -12.35 8.45 1.19
C ASP A 108 -12.67 7.02 1.66
N ASP A 109 -12.80 6.07 0.74
CA ASP A 109 -12.97 4.64 1.07
C ASP A 109 -11.71 4.08 1.79
N VAL A 110 -10.52 4.44 1.34
CA VAL A 110 -9.25 4.09 2.03
C VAL A 110 -9.23 4.64 3.45
N MET A 111 -9.74 5.86 3.68
CA MET A 111 -9.83 6.43 5.03
C MET A 111 -10.80 5.67 5.92
N GLN A 112 -11.94 5.21 5.41
CA GLN A 112 -12.86 4.37 6.19
C GLN A 112 -12.21 3.04 6.60
N ALA A 113 -11.52 2.38 5.68
CA ALA A 113 -10.78 1.16 5.97
C ALA A 113 -9.65 1.41 6.99
N ARG A 114 -8.93 2.53 6.85
CA ARG A 114 -7.90 2.96 7.81
C ARG A 114 -8.45 3.14 9.21
N ILE A 115 -9.55 3.87 9.36
CA ILE A 115 -10.23 4.08 10.64
C ILE A 115 -10.61 2.74 11.28
N ALA A 116 -11.18 1.81 10.50
CA ALA A 116 -11.57 0.50 11.01
C ALA A 116 -10.38 -0.32 11.52
N LEU A 117 -9.27 -0.34 10.76
CA LEU A 117 -8.07 -1.09 11.11
C LEU A 117 -7.28 -0.48 12.26
N GLU A 118 -6.99 0.82 12.16
CA GLU A 118 -6.08 1.47 13.11
C GLU A 118 -6.75 1.75 14.46
N CYS A 119 -8.06 2.04 14.49
CA CYS A 119 -8.78 2.18 15.75
C CYS A 119 -8.87 0.85 16.53
N GLN A 120 -9.03 -0.27 15.84
CA GLN A 120 -8.94 -1.57 16.50
C GLN A 120 -7.49 -1.88 16.92
N ALA A 121 -6.51 -1.50 16.09
CA ALA A 121 -5.11 -1.75 16.39
C ALA A 121 -4.63 -0.96 17.62
N ILE A 122 -5.01 0.31 17.79
CA ILE A 122 -4.60 1.12 18.93
C ILE A 122 -5.20 0.60 20.24
N ARG A 123 -6.45 0.12 20.24
CA ARG A 123 -7.05 -0.55 21.40
C ARG A 123 -6.21 -1.76 21.83
N LEU A 124 -5.82 -2.61 20.89
CA LEU A 124 -4.96 -3.75 21.17
C LEU A 124 -3.54 -3.33 21.57
N ALA A 125 -3.02 -2.23 21.04
CA ALA A 125 -1.72 -1.70 21.44
C ALA A 125 -1.71 -1.25 22.91
N CYS A 126 -2.79 -0.64 23.42
CA CYS A 126 -2.94 -0.31 24.83
C CYS A 126 -2.76 -1.52 25.75
N GLN A 127 -3.16 -2.72 25.28
CA GLN A 127 -3.05 -3.96 26.07
C GLN A 127 -1.70 -4.67 25.89
N ARG A 128 -1.04 -4.50 24.74
CA ARG A 128 0.01 -5.43 24.26
C ARG A 128 1.34 -4.77 23.93
N ALA A 129 1.40 -3.44 23.91
CA ALA A 129 2.62 -2.73 23.58
C ALA A 129 3.71 -3.03 24.62
N THR A 130 4.89 -3.35 24.12
CA THR A 130 6.10 -3.50 24.91
C THR A 130 6.85 -2.18 25.03
N THR A 131 7.81 -2.07 25.94
CA THR A 131 8.71 -0.89 26.03
C THR A 131 9.36 -0.59 24.68
N ALA A 132 9.82 -1.60 23.93
CA ALA A 132 10.42 -1.42 22.62
C ALA A 132 9.41 -0.91 21.58
N ASP A 133 8.12 -1.22 21.72
CA ASP A 133 7.07 -0.66 20.85
C ASP A 133 6.86 0.82 21.15
N ILE A 134 6.81 1.19 22.43
CA ILE A 134 6.70 2.60 22.87
C ILE A 134 7.89 3.43 22.38
N GLU A 135 9.10 2.90 22.47
CA GLU A 135 10.31 3.57 21.96
C GLU A 135 10.26 3.80 20.45
N ARG A 136 9.74 2.82 19.68
CA ARG A 136 9.53 3.00 18.23
C ARG A 136 8.51 4.09 17.92
N MET A 137 7.40 4.14 18.65
CA MET A 137 6.41 5.21 18.49
C MET A 137 7.00 6.58 18.84
N ARG A 138 7.80 6.68 19.90
CA ARG A 138 8.51 7.93 20.26
C ARG A 138 9.46 8.38 19.17
N ALA A 139 10.30 7.48 18.67
CA ALA A 139 11.23 7.80 17.60
C ALA A 139 10.51 8.29 16.33
N ALA A 140 9.37 7.69 15.97
CA ALA A 140 8.56 8.16 14.85
C ALA A 140 7.93 9.54 15.13
N LEU A 141 7.52 9.81 16.35
CA LEU A 141 6.99 11.11 16.79
C LEU A 141 8.06 12.22 16.73
N ASP A 142 9.28 11.95 17.19
CA ASP A 142 10.40 12.89 17.08
C ASP A 142 10.64 13.30 15.60
N VAL A 143 10.48 12.36 14.66
CA VAL A 143 10.60 12.66 13.22
C VAL A 143 9.40 13.48 12.73
N ILE A 144 8.19 13.23 13.22
CA ILE A 144 7.00 14.06 12.90
C ILE A 144 7.24 15.51 13.31
N GLU A 145 7.76 15.74 14.52
CA GLU A 145 8.10 17.09 15.02
C GLU A 145 9.17 17.76 14.17
N ALA A 146 10.24 17.04 13.87
CA ALA A 146 11.35 17.57 13.06
C ALA A 146 10.95 17.87 11.61
N THR A 147 9.86 17.26 11.11
CA THR A 147 9.41 17.39 9.72
C THR A 147 8.05 18.08 9.59
N VAL A 148 7.61 18.83 10.62
CA VAL A 148 6.30 19.47 10.62
C VAL A 148 6.10 20.41 9.43
N ASP A 149 7.16 21.07 8.97
CA ASP A 149 7.19 21.98 7.82
C ASP A 149 7.56 21.31 6.49
N ASP A 150 7.98 20.04 6.53
CA ASP A 150 8.28 19.25 5.33
C ASP A 150 7.10 18.30 5.04
N ALA A 151 6.30 18.63 4.03
CA ALA A 151 5.13 17.83 3.67
C ALA A 151 5.49 16.40 3.23
N ALA A 152 6.63 16.20 2.57
CA ALA A 152 7.06 14.89 2.06
C ALA A 152 7.65 14.01 3.18
N GLY A 153 8.62 14.55 3.92
CA GLY A 153 9.22 13.85 5.07
C GLY A 153 8.20 13.60 6.17
N GLY A 154 7.37 14.59 6.48
CA GLY A 154 6.31 14.47 7.46
C GLY A 154 5.23 13.45 7.10
N ALA A 155 4.94 13.23 5.82
CA ALA A 155 4.01 12.19 5.40
C ALA A 155 4.54 10.78 5.66
N LEU A 156 5.85 10.58 5.46
CA LEU A 156 6.48 9.30 5.76
C LEU A 156 6.53 9.06 7.27
N ALA A 157 6.94 10.06 8.06
CA ALA A 157 6.98 9.97 9.51
C ALA A 157 5.60 9.67 10.12
N ASP A 158 4.56 10.34 9.61
CA ASP A 158 3.16 10.12 9.99
C ASP A 158 2.74 8.67 9.70
N PHE A 159 3.04 8.14 8.50
CA PHE A 159 2.78 6.75 8.16
C PHE A 159 3.53 5.77 9.09
N GLU A 160 4.81 6.03 9.38
CA GLU A 160 5.63 5.17 10.25
C GLU A 160 5.12 5.14 11.69
N PHE A 161 4.65 6.28 12.21
CA PHE A 161 4.03 6.34 13.54
C PHE A 161 2.76 5.47 13.61
N HIS A 162 1.86 5.62 12.65
CA HIS A 162 0.65 4.80 12.58
C HIS A 162 0.97 3.31 12.37
N GLN A 163 1.98 3.00 11.57
CA GLN A 163 2.46 1.63 11.40
C GLN A 163 3.03 1.06 12.71
N ALA A 164 3.72 1.89 13.52
CA ALA A 164 4.22 1.47 14.84
C ALA A 164 3.08 1.13 15.79
N ILE A 165 1.98 1.92 15.81
CA ILE A 165 0.75 1.59 16.54
C ILE A 165 0.20 0.23 16.11
N VAL A 166 0.04 0.01 14.79
CA VAL A 166 -0.51 -1.24 14.26
C VAL A 166 0.36 -2.43 14.63
N ARG A 167 1.69 -2.31 14.55
CA ARG A 167 2.63 -3.37 14.98
C ARG A 167 2.55 -3.65 16.48
N SER A 168 2.29 -2.62 17.28
CA SER A 168 2.13 -2.74 18.73
C SER A 168 0.87 -3.50 19.14
N SER A 169 -0.12 -3.59 18.25
CA SER A 169 -1.31 -4.43 18.44
C SER A 169 -1.01 -5.91 18.60
N LYS A 170 0.17 -6.38 18.14
CA LYS A 170 0.57 -7.81 18.06
C LYS A 170 -0.48 -8.69 17.36
N SER A 171 -1.30 -8.11 16.52
CA SER A 171 -2.26 -8.83 15.68
C SER A 171 -1.69 -9.01 14.28
N ASP A 172 -1.19 -10.21 13.98
CA ASP A 172 -0.60 -10.50 12.66
C ASP A 172 -1.57 -10.15 11.52
N THR A 173 -2.87 -10.43 11.70
CA THR A 173 -3.88 -10.12 10.69
C THR A 173 -4.00 -8.61 10.43
N LEU A 174 -4.05 -7.77 11.48
CA LEU A 174 -4.11 -6.31 11.31
C LEU A 174 -2.83 -5.76 10.70
N ILE A 175 -1.66 -6.29 11.11
CA ILE A 175 -0.36 -5.92 10.56
C ILE A 175 -0.31 -6.23 9.06
N GLN A 176 -0.76 -7.43 8.66
CA GLN A 176 -0.77 -7.84 7.27
C GLN A 176 -1.75 -7.01 6.42
N LEU A 177 -2.97 -6.76 6.92
CA LEU A 177 -3.96 -5.92 6.21
C LEU A 177 -3.47 -4.47 6.05
N HIS A 178 -2.89 -3.88 7.10
CA HIS A 178 -2.29 -2.55 7.03
C HIS A 178 -1.12 -2.51 6.04
N GLY A 179 -0.26 -3.55 6.04
CA GLY A 179 0.82 -3.71 5.07
C GLY A 179 0.33 -3.82 3.63
N ALA A 180 -0.74 -4.58 3.37
CA ALA A 180 -1.38 -4.66 2.06
C ALA A 180 -1.93 -3.31 1.58
N MET A 181 -2.30 -2.41 2.49
CA MET A 181 -2.79 -1.06 2.18
C MET A 181 -1.68 0.00 2.16
N ALA A 182 -0.42 -0.35 2.46
CA ALA A 182 0.66 0.61 2.71
C ALA A 182 0.85 1.66 1.61
N ALA A 183 0.80 1.26 0.33
CA ALA A 183 0.94 2.20 -0.78
C ALA A 183 -0.18 3.26 -0.81
N MET A 184 -1.43 2.86 -0.54
CA MET A 184 -2.58 3.75 -0.49
C MET A 184 -2.57 4.62 0.76
N LEU A 185 -2.18 4.05 1.90
CA LEU A 185 -2.04 4.77 3.16
C LEU A 185 -0.96 5.85 3.06
N THR A 186 0.21 5.52 2.50
CA THR A 186 1.28 6.49 2.24
C THR A 186 0.80 7.64 1.37
N ARG A 187 0.01 7.35 0.33
CA ARG A 187 -0.61 8.39 -0.50
C ARG A 187 -1.59 9.24 0.30
N SER A 188 -2.46 8.63 1.11
CA SER A 188 -3.42 9.32 1.98
C SER A 188 -2.71 10.24 2.99
N HIS A 189 -1.62 9.78 3.62
CA HIS A 189 -0.80 10.60 4.51
C HIS A 189 -0.18 11.79 3.79
N ARG A 190 0.37 11.57 2.58
CA ARG A 190 0.94 12.64 1.75
C ARG A 190 -0.09 13.72 1.41
N ASP A 191 -1.27 13.31 0.97
CA ASP A 191 -2.34 14.25 0.60
C ASP A 191 -2.79 15.05 1.84
N ARG A 192 -2.91 14.42 3.01
CA ARG A 192 -3.25 15.09 4.26
C ARG A 192 -2.16 16.08 4.71
N ARG A 193 -0.89 15.67 4.70
CA ARG A 193 0.23 16.53 5.09
C ARG A 193 0.40 17.71 4.13
N HIS A 194 0.13 17.50 2.85
CA HIS A 194 0.12 18.59 1.86
C HIS A 194 -0.97 19.62 2.19
N LEU A 195 -2.18 19.17 2.56
CA LEU A 195 -3.25 20.05 3.00
C LEU A 195 -2.88 20.85 4.25
N VAL A 196 -2.28 20.21 5.24
CA VAL A 196 -1.78 20.86 6.47
C VAL A 196 -0.68 21.86 6.14
N GLY A 197 0.28 21.50 5.27
CA GLY A 197 1.38 22.39 4.87
C GLY A 197 0.94 23.61 4.04
N GLU A 198 -0.13 23.49 3.26
CA GLU A 198 -0.74 24.62 2.54
C GLU A 198 -1.51 25.58 3.46
N HIS A 199 -1.86 25.13 4.67
CA HIS A 199 -2.61 25.95 5.61
C HIS A 199 -1.67 26.96 6.28
N LYS A 200 -2.07 28.25 6.27
CA LYS A 200 -1.29 29.35 6.86
C LYS A 200 -1.38 29.40 8.38
N ASP A 201 -2.29 28.64 8.97
CA ASP A 201 -2.53 28.64 10.39
C ASP A 201 -1.60 27.65 11.10
N GLU A 202 -0.60 28.19 11.77
CA GLU A 202 0.36 27.41 12.59
C GLU A 202 -0.32 26.61 13.72
N SER A 203 -1.55 26.98 14.12
CA SER A 203 -2.29 26.22 15.12
C SER A 203 -2.64 24.81 14.63
N ILE A 204 -2.89 24.63 13.31
CA ILE A 204 -3.19 23.33 12.73
C ILE A 204 -1.97 22.40 12.78
N LYS A 205 -0.77 22.93 12.47
CA LYS A 205 0.47 22.17 12.56
C LYS A 205 0.73 21.71 13.99
N ARG A 206 0.53 22.62 14.95
CA ARG A 206 0.66 22.32 16.37
C ARG A 206 -0.32 21.23 16.80
N THR A 207 -1.59 21.35 16.42
CA THR A 207 -2.62 20.34 16.73
C THR A 207 -2.26 18.97 16.17
N VAL A 208 -1.67 18.88 14.97
CA VAL A 208 -1.22 17.59 14.42
C VAL A 208 -0.17 16.95 15.31
N VAL A 209 0.83 17.70 15.79
CA VAL A 209 1.86 17.18 16.70
C VAL A 209 1.25 16.79 18.04
N GLU A 210 0.43 17.68 18.65
CA GLU A 210 -0.25 17.43 19.93
C GLU A 210 -1.14 16.18 19.88
N ASP A 211 -1.86 15.94 18.78
CA ASP A 211 -2.68 14.74 18.61
C ASP A 211 -1.83 13.47 18.62
N HIS A 212 -0.65 13.47 17.99
CA HIS A 212 0.24 12.30 17.99
C HIS A 212 0.84 12.03 19.38
N HIS A 213 1.19 13.09 20.13
CA HIS A 213 1.60 12.95 21.53
C HIS A 213 0.49 12.31 22.36
N LEU A 214 -0.75 12.82 22.21
CA LEU A 214 -1.91 12.29 22.93
C LEU A 214 -2.13 10.81 22.63
N LEU A 215 -2.01 10.38 21.36
CA LEU A 215 -2.13 8.96 20.99
C LEU A 215 -1.09 8.10 21.70
N LEU A 216 0.16 8.54 21.74
CA LEU A 216 1.23 7.84 22.43
C LEU A 216 0.96 7.76 23.94
N GLU A 217 0.54 8.85 24.56
CA GLU A 217 0.19 8.89 26.00
C GLU A 217 -0.94 7.92 26.34
N MET A 218 -2.00 7.86 25.51
CA MET A 218 -3.11 6.92 25.73
C MET A 218 -2.67 5.46 25.61
N VAL A 219 -1.77 5.14 24.67
CA VAL A 219 -1.20 3.79 24.56
C VAL A 219 -0.36 3.46 25.81
N ILE A 220 0.46 4.41 26.30
CA ILE A 220 1.27 4.23 27.53
C ILE A 220 0.37 4.05 28.76
N ALA A 221 -0.72 4.82 28.84
CA ALA A 221 -1.68 4.73 29.93
C ALA A 221 -2.52 3.43 29.90
N GLY A 222 -2.56 2.75 28.77
CA GLY A 222 -3.39 1.55 28.55
C GLY A 222 -4.90 1.85 28.45
N ASP A 223 -5.27 3.11 28.15
CA ASP A 223 -6.67 3.52 28.05
C ASP A 223 -7.19 3.30 26.60
N GLU A 224 -7.80 2.15 26.38
CA GLU A 224 -8.30 1.73 25.08
C GLU A 224 -9.38 2.66 24.50
N ASP A 225 -10.30 3.11 25.33
CA ASP A 225 -11.43 3.92 24.89
C ASP A 225 -11.00 5.35 24.58
N ALA A 226 -10.13 5.93 25.40
CA ALA A 226 -9.54 7.23 25.14
C ALA A 226 -8.65 7.21 23.91
N ALA A 227 -7.86 6.16 23.71
CA ALA A 227 -7.01 5.97 22.52
C ALA A 227 -7.82 5.87 21.23
N ASP A 228 -8.91 5.07 21.20
CA ASP A 228 -9.81 4.96 20.05
C ASP A 228 -10.47 6.31 19.73
N GLN A 229 -10.97 7.02 20.73
CA GLN A 229 -11.60 8.33 20.56
C GLN A 229 -10.61 9.39 20.05
N ALA A 230 -9.40 9.42 20.61
CA ALA A 230 -8.34 10.33 20.19
C ALA A 230 -7.95 10.07 18.73
N LEU A 231 -7.78 8.81 18.33
CA LEU A 231 -7.43 8.45 16.97
C LEU A 231 -8.54 8.79 15.96
N ARG A 232 -9.80 8.56 16.31
CA ARG A 232 -10.94 8.99 15.47
C ARG A 232 -11.02 10.51 15.33
N LYS A 233 -10.72 11.25 16.38
CA LYS A 233 -10.64 12.71 16.35
C LYS A 233 -9.50 13.16 15.44
N HIS A 234 -8.32 12.56 15.58
CA HIS A 234 -7.15 12.82 14.75
C HIS A 234 -7.44 12.65 13.24
N PHE A 235 -8.16 11.60 12.84
CA PHE A 235 -8.56 11.40 11.45
C PHE A 235 -9.55 12.45 10.94
N ARG A 236 -10.48 12.94 11.78
CA ARG A 236 -11.48 13.94 11.38
C ARG A 236 -10.85 15.26 10.93
N ILE A 237 -9.73 15.68 11.51
CA ILE A 237 -9.04 16.92 11.10
C ILE A 237 -8.65 16.87 9.62
N GLY A 238 -8.05 15.77 9.18
CA GLY A 238 -7.69 15.59 7.76
C GLY A 238 -8.90 15.55 6.82
N ASP A 239 -10.02 14.97 7.27
CA ASP A 239 -11.26 14.92 6.49
C ASP A 239 -11.89 16.31 6.38
N GLU A 240 -11.90 17.08 7.45
CA GLU A 240 -12.41 18.45 7.46
C GLU A 240 -11.63 19.35 6.50
N LEU A 241 -10.30 19.30 6.55
CA LEU A 241 -9.44 20.06 5.62
C LEU A 241 -9.68 19.68 4.15
N ARG A 242 -9.91 18.40 3.87
CA ARG A 242 -10.26 17.95 2.50
C ARG A 242 -11.61 18.48 2.05
N ARG A 243 -12.63 18.42 2.90
CA ARG A 243 -13.97 18.95 2.59
C ARG A 243 -13.92 20.44 2.33
N GLN A 244 -13.19 21.20 3.13
CA GLN A 244 -13.01 22.64 2.95
C GLN A 244 -12.33 22.96 1.61
N LYS A 245 -11.30 22.19 1.21
CA LYS A 245 -10.64 22.34 -0.10
C LYS A 245 -11.57 21.98 -1.28
N ALA A 246 -12.42 20.97 -1.13
CA ALA A 246 -13.37 20.55 -2.17
C ALA A 246 -14.47 21.59 -2.42
N ILE A 247 -14.86 22.34 -1.37
CA ILE A 247 -15.89 23.41 -1.42
C ILE A 247 -15.27 24.71 -1.94
N ALA A 248 -13.97 24.93 -1.80
CA ALA A 248 -13.30 26.12 -2.30
C ALA A 248 -13.43 26.21 -3.84
N PRO A 249 -13.85 27.38 -4.40
CA PRO A 249 -14.02 27.53 -5.85
C PRO A 249 -12.69 27.22 -6.55
N ARG A 250 -12.70 26.25 -7.45
CA ARG A 250 -11.54 25.95 -8.30
C ARG A 250 -11.11 27.23 -9.02
N LYS A 251 -9.91 27.74 -8.75
CA LYS A 251 -9.32 28.78 -9.58
C LYS A 251 -9.38 28.31 -11.04
N ALA A 252 -10.06 29.09 -11.89
CA ALA A 252 -10.13 28.78 -13.31
C ALA A 252 -8.71 28.51 -13.84
N PRO A 253 -8.50 27.48 -14.68
CA PRO A 253 -7.21 27.23 -15.26
C PRO A 253 -6.76 28.50 -16.00
N ALA A 254 -5.53 28.95 -15.74
CA ALA A 254 -4.95 30.07 -16.44
C ALA A 254 -5.10 29.82 -17.95
N THR A 255 -5.73 30.74 -18.65
CA THR A 255 -5.90 30.65 -20.10
C THR A 255 -4.52 30.47 -20.71
N PRO A 256 -4.28 29.44 -21.53
CA PRO A 256 -2.98 29.24 -22.13
C PRO A 256 -2.63 30.49 -22.94
N ALA A 257 -1.44 31.04 -22.70
CA ALA A 257 -0.94 32.18 -23.43
C ALA A 257 -1.02 31.92 -24.95
N ALA A 258 -1.59 32.84 -25.70
CA ALA A 258 -1.71 32.73 -27.16
C ALA A 258 -0.34 32.42 -27.77
N PRO A 259 -0.23 31.50 -28.73
CA PRO A 259 1.03 31.18 -29.36
C PRO A 259 1.60 32.44 -30.02
N PRO A 260 2.94 32.63 -30.01
CA PRO A 260 3.58 33.80 -30.59
C PRO A 260 3.23 33.89 -32.09
N THR A 261 2.70 35.02 -32.50
CA THR A 261 2.43 35.32 -33.91
C THR A 261 3.69 35.26 -34.73
N VAL A 262 3.79 34.27 -35.61
CA VAL A 262 4.89 34.17 -36.58
C VAL A 262 4.76 35.31 -37.55
N LYS A 263 5.68 36.28 -37.45
CA LYS A 263 5.80 37.38 -38.46
C LYS A 263 6.16 36.78 -39.82
N LYS A 264 5.28 36.94 -40.82
CA LYS A 264 5.57 36.57 -42.21
C LYS A 264 6.83 37.29 -42.70
N PRO A 265 7.73 36.62 -43.44
CA PRO A 265 8.92 37.27 -44.00
C PRO A 265 8.49 38.31 -45.06
N ARG A 266 9.10 39.50 -44.97
CA ARG A 266 8.94 40.58 -45.95
C ARG A 266 9.49 40.10 -47.32
N LYS A 267 8.65 40.15 -48.35
CA LYS A 267 9.09 39.95 -49.75
C LYS A 267 10.14 40.99 -50.10
N ALA A 268 11.32 40.56 -50.51
CA ALA A 268 12.33 41.39 -51.10
C ALA A 268 11.81 42.02 -52.40
N LYS A 269 11.92 43.35 -52.55
CA LYS A 269 11.65 44.05 -53.78
C LYS A 269 12.79 43.75 -54.76
N ALA A 270 12.44 43.21 -55.91
CA ALA A 270 13.32 43.18 -57.04
C ALA A 270 13.48 44.62 -57.61
N THR A 271 14.67 45.04 -57.86
CA THR A 271 15.02 46.31 -58.55
C THR A 271 15.60 45.93 -59.90
N PRO A 272 15.36 46.75 -60.93
CA PRO A 272 15.50 46.42 -62.36
C PRO A 272 16.94 46.27 -62.84
#